data_935ea3c10f1cfb2bf5ac30e76a1a4923
#
_entry.id   935ea3c10f1cfb2bf5ac30e76a1a4923
#
_cell.length_a   1.000
_cell.length_b   1.000
_cell.length_c   1.000
_cell.angle_alpha   90.00
_cell.angle_beta   90.00
_cell.angle_gamma   90.00
#
_symmetry.space_group_name_H-M   'P 1'
#
loop_
_entity.id
_entity.type
_entity.pdbx_description
1 polymer ?
#
loop_
_entity_poly.entity_id
_entity_poly.type
_entity_poly.pdbx_seq_one_letter_code
_entity_poly.pdbx_strand_id
1 'polypeptide(L)'
;IDLYEMTEAVKQISEYKLQINDYFDLMMIWYRDVLYYKATKDVNGLIFKDEVYDIKRQAEQSSYNGIEEILQALSKAQVRLNANVNFDLVIELLLLTIKEN
;
A
#
# COMPACT_ATOMS: atom_id res chain seq x y z
N ILE A 1 -6.80 30.19 -17.92
CA ILE A 1 -7.20 28.78 -18.09
C ILE A 1 -8.70 28.72 -18.36
N ASP A 2 -9.09 28.04 -19.40
CA ASP A 2 -10.51 27.92 -19.72
C ASP A 2 -11.16 26.73 -19.00
N LEU A 3 -12.51 26.66 -19.10
CA LEU A 3 -13.26 25.61 -18.41
C LEU A 3 -12.90 24.20 -18.90
N TYR A 4 -12.62 24.05 -20.18
CA TYR A 4 -12.21 22.76 -20.76
C TYR A 4 -10.89 22.29 -20.18
N GLU A 5 -9.88 23.17 -20.12
CA GLU A 5 -8.58 22.86 -19.54
C GLU A 5 -8.69 22.48 -18.06
N MET A 6 -9.52 23.20 -17.30
CA MET A 6 -9.79 22.88 -15.89
C MET A 6 -10.42 21.49 -15.75
N THR A 7 -11.40 21.18 -16.57
CA THR A 7 -12.10 19.90 -16.53
C THR A 7 -11.14 18.75 -16.83
N GLU A 8 -10.27 18.89 -17.84
CA GLU A 8 -9.28 17.88 -18.19
C GLU A 8 -8.24 17.70 -17.07
N ALA A 9 -7.80 18.78 -16.44
CA ALA A 9 -6.86 18.72 -15.32
C ALA A 9 -7.47 17.97 -14.13
N VAL A 10 -8.71 18.26 -13.77
CA VAL A 10 -9.42 17.56 -12.68
C VAL A 10 -9.57 16.08 -13.00
N LYS A 11 -9.90 15.75 -14.23
CA LYS A 11 -10.02 14.34 -14.67
C LYS A 11 -8.71 13.59 -14.53
N GLN A 12 -7.59 14.18 -14.96
CA GLN A 12 -6.26 13.56 -14.84
C GLN A 12 -5.86 13.35 -13.39
N ILE A 13 -6.12 14.32 -12.51
CA ILE A 13 -5.85 14.20 -11.08
C ILE A 13 -6.67 13.06 -10.47
N SER A 14 -7.96 12.95 -10.85
CA SER A 14 -8.83 11.89 -10.34
C SER A 14 -8.35 10.51 -10.79
N GLU A 15 -7.95 10.36 -12.05
CA GLU A 15 -7.39 9.11 -12.57
C GLU A 15 -6.10 8.72 -11.85
N TYR A 16 -5.23 9.68 -11.59
CA TYR A 16 -3.98 9.47 -10.87
C TYR A 16 -4.25 8.97 -9.44
N LYS A 17 -5.20 9.59 -8.73
CA LYS A 17 -5.57 9.16 -7.37
C LYS A 17 -6.13 7.74 -7.36
N LEU A 18 -6.93 7.37 -8.35
CA LEU A 18 -7.45 6.01 -8.47
C LEU A 18 -6.32 5.00 -8.66
N GLN A 19 -5.35 5.28 -9.51
CA GLN A 19 -4.19 4.43 -9.71
C GLN A 19 -3.37 4.24 -8.44
N ILE A 20 -3.13 5.31 -7.70
CA ILE A 20 -2.39 5.25 -6.43
C ILE A 20 -3.13 4.40 -5.40
N ASN A 21 -4.45 4.56 -5.29
CA ASN A 21 -5.26 3.74 -4.39
C ASN A 21 -5.21 2.26 -4.77
N ASP A 22 -5.23 1.94 -6.06
CA ASP A 22 -5.07 0.56 -6.53
C ASP A 22 -3.72 -0.03 -6.11
N TYR A 23 -2.64 0.74 -6.22
CA TYR A 23 -1.33 0.30 -5.73
C TYR A 23 -1.32 0.05 -4.23
N PHE A 24 -1.96 0.93 -3.46
CA PHE A 24 -2.07 0.73 -2.01
C PHE A 24 -2.87 -0.52 -1.68
N ASP A 25 -3.96 -0.77 -2.39
CA ASP A 25 -4.76 -1.99 -2.21
C ASP A 25 -3.92 -3.24 -2.49
N LEU A 26 -3.13 -3.24 -3.56
CA LEU A 26 -2.23 -4.36 -3.87
C LEU A 26 -1.16 -4.55 -2.79
N MET A 27 -0.59 -3.46 -2.28
CA MET A 27 0.39 -3.53 -1.20
C MET A 27 -0.24 -4.09 0.09
N MET A 28 -1.48 -3.71 0.39
CA MET A 28 -2.19 -4.23 1.55
C MET A 28 -2.45 -5.73 1.42
N ILE A 29 -2.81 -6.21 0.22
CA ILE A 29 -2.96 -7.64 -0.05
C ILE A 29 -1.63 -8.36 0.11
N TRP A 30 -0.54 -7.77 -0.38
CA TRP A 30 0.80 -8.33 -0.22
C TRP A 30 1.16 -8.52 1.26
N TYR A 31 1.02 -7.48 2.08
CA TYR A 31 1.33 -7.58 3.51
C TYR A 31 0.35 -8.46 4.27
N ARG A 32 -0.90 -8.56 3.82
CA ARG A 32 -1.85 -9.55 4.32
C ARG A 32 -1.32 -10.96 4.09
N ASP A 33 -0.80 -11.23 2.89
CA ASP A 33 -0.20 -12.53 2.58
C ASP A 33 1.05 -12.81 3.42
N VAL A 34 1.90 -11.80 3.62
CA VAL A 34 3.08 -11.91 4.49
C VAL A 34 2.66 -12.27 5.92
N LEU A 35 1.66 -11.60 6.46
CA LEU A 35 1.14 -11.87 7.79
C LEU A 35 0.53 -13.27 7.89
N TYR A 36 -0.29 -13.63 6.91
CA TYR A 36 -0.93 -14.94 6.86
C TYR A 36 0.10 -16.06 6.82
N TYR A 37 1.09 -15.96 5.94
CA TYR A 37 2.15 -16.96 5.86
C TYR A 37 2.98 -17.02 7.15
N LYS A 38 3.29 -15.87 7.74
CA LYS A 38 4.03 -15.81 9.01
C LYS A 38 3.30 -16.57 10.11
N ALA A 39 1.98 -16.42 10.19
CA ALA A 39 1.15 -17.03 11.22
C ALA A 39 0.87 -18.51 10.97
N THR A 40 0.66 -18.93 9.72
CA THR A 40 0.13 -20.26 9.39
C THR A 40 1.12 -21.18 8.69
N LYS A 41 2.11 -20.63 7.99
CA LYS A 41 3.00 -21.35 7.08
C LYS A 41 2.27 -22.05 5.92
N ASP A 42 1.01 -21.72 5.68
CA ASP A 42 0.17 -22.31 4.65
C ASP A 42 0.25 -21.50 3.35
N VAL A 43 0.88 -22.09 2.33
CA VAL A 43 0.99 -21.44 1.01
C VAL A 43 -0.31 -21.44 0.23
N ASN A 44 -1.24 -22.35 0.55
CA ASN A 44 -2.50 -22.48 -0.21
C ASN A 44 -3.46 -21.32 0.08
N GLY A 45 -3.34 -20.66 1.22
CA GLY A 45 -4.16 -19.52 1.58
C GLY A 45 -3.68 -18.17 1.04
N LEU A 46 -2.56 -18.16 0.32
CA LEU A 46 -2.01 -16.91 -0.24
C LEU A 46 -2.78 -16.48 -1.49
N ILE A 47 -2.92 -15.17 -1.66
CA ILE A 47 -3.48 -14.57 -2.88
C ILE A 47 -2.43 -14.52 -3.97
N PHE A 48 -1.19 -14.07 -3.64
CA PHE A 48 -0.06 -14.04 -4.57
C PHE A 48 0.72 -15.36 -4.52
N LYS A 49 0.11 -16.43 -5.02
CA LYS A 49 0.68 -17.79 -4.94
C LYS A 49 1.99 -17.94 -5.70
N ASP A 50 2.17 -17.19 -6.77
CA ASP A 50 3.40 -17.26 -7.58
C ASP A 50 4.58 -16.53 -6.91
N GLU A 51 4.31 -15.77 -5.85
CA GLU A 51 5.32 -14.97 -5.15
C GLU A 51 5.67 -15.56 -3.77
N VAL A 52 5.48 -16.84 -3.58
CA VAL A 52 5.69 -17.52 -2.28
C VAL A 52 7.11 -17.29 -1.74
N TYR A 53 8.11 -17.35 -2.59
CA TYR A 53 9.51 -17.18 -2.16
C TYR A 53 9.72 -15.83 -1.50
N ASP A 54 9.27 -14.75 -2.15
CA ASP A 54 9.43 -13.39 -1.64
C ASP A 54 8.58 -13.14 -0.40
N ILE A 55 7.36 -13.68 -0.38
CA ILE A 55 6.47 -13.60 0.79
C ILE A 55 7.11 -14.28 1.99
N LYS A 56 7.64 -15.48 1.81
CA LYS A 56 8.33 -16.25 2.85
C LYS A 56 9.52 -15.47 3.39
N ARG A 57 10.36 -14.95 2.52
CA ARG A 57 11.53 -14.18 2.91
C ARG A 57 11.14 -12.96 3.75
N GLN A 58 10.13 -12.22 3.32
CA GLN A 58 9.67 -11.04 4.03
C GLN A 58 9.02 -11.41 5.37
N ALA A 59 8.29 -12.50 5.43
CA ALA A 59 7.69 -13.00 6.67
C ALA A 59 8.77 -13.35 7.71
N GLU A 60 9.89 -13.91 7.27
CA GLU A 60 11.01 -14.24 8.15
C GLU A 60 11.76 -12.98 8.64
N GLN A 61 11.82 -11.94 7.83
CA GLN A 61 12.55 -10.70 8.15
C GLN A 61 11.72 -9.70 8.96
N SER A 62 10.40 -9.80 8.96
CA SER A 62 9.50 -8.83 9.57
C SER A 62 8.85 -9.38 10.84
N SER A 63 8.71 -8.52 11.85
CA SER A 63 7.93 -8.85 13.04
C SER A 63 6.44 -8.70 12.80
N TYR A 64 5.60 -9.33 13.64
CA TYR A 64 4.16 -9.13 13.59
C TYR A 64 3.79 -7.67 13.78
N ASN A 65 4.39 -7.00 14.75
CA ASN A 65 4.15 -5.57 15.00
C ASN A 65 4.57 -4.72 13.80
N GLY A 66 5.70 -5.03 13.18
CA GLY A 66 6.17 -4.32 12.00
C GLY A 66 5.20 -4.44 10.83
N ILE A 67 4.67 -5.63 10.57
CA ILE A 67 3.69 -5.84 9.51
C ILE A 67 2.40 -5.07 9.80
N GLU A 68 1.92 -5.11 11.04
CA GLU A 68 0.72 -4.36 11.45
C GLU A 68 0.91 -2.86 11.29
N GLU A 69 2.07 -2.33 11.67
CA GLU A 69 2.39 -0.90 11.48
C GLU A 69 2.38 -0.51 10.01
N ILE A 70 2.91 -1.35 9.13
CA ILE A 70 2.89 -1.10 7.69
C ILE A 70 1.45 -1.09 7.16
N LEU A 71 0.63 -2.07 7.55
CA LEU A 71 -0.78 -2.12 7.15
C LEU A 71 -1.54 -0.88 7.61
N GLN A 72 -1.33 -0.44 8.84
CA GLN A 72 -1.94 0.79 9.36
C GLN A 72 -1.45 2.02 8.60
N ALA A 73 -0.16 2.08 8.29
CA ALA A 73 0.41 3.20 7.55
C ALA A 73 -0.17 3.29 6.12
N LEU A 74 -0.38 2.16 5.46
CA LEU A 74 -1.03 2.12 4.15
C LEU A 74 -2.46 2.64 4.21
N SER A 75 -3.24 2.20 5.18
CA SER A 75 -4.61 2.69 5.39
C SER A 75 -4.65 4.20 5.65
N LYS A 76 -3.77 4.70 6.52
CA LYS A 76 -3.67 6.14 6.82
C LYS A 76 -3.26 6.94 5.59
N ALA A 77 -2.33 6.41 4.78
CA ALA A 77 -1.91 7.07 3.57
C ALA A 77 -3.07 7.23 2.59
N GLN A 78 -3.91 6.20 2.41
CA GLN A 78 -5.09 6.29 1.55
C GLN A 78 -6.08 7.35 2.05
N VAL A 79 -6.35 7.37 3.35
CA VAL A 79 -7.24 8.38 3.96
C VAL A 79 -6.71 9.79 3.72
N ARG A 80 -5.40 10.01 3.95
CA ARG A 80 -4.78 11.33 3.77
C ARG A 80 -4.80 11.79 2.31
N LEU A 81 -4.51 10.89 1.37
CA LEU A 81 -4.56 11.22 -0.06
C LEU A 81 -5.98 11.56 -0.50
N ASN A 82 -6.96 10.83 -0.03
CA ASN A 82 -8.37 11.10 -0.33
C ASN A 82 -8.87 12.39 0.32
N ALA A 83 -8.22 12.84 1.39
CA ALA A 83 -8.49 14.12 2.04
C ALA A 83 -7.64 15.28 1.48
N ASN A 84 -6.97 15.09 0.35
CA ASN A 84 -6.13 16.08 -0.33
C ASN A 84 -4.94 16.58 0.51
N VAL A 85 -4.39 15.75 1.39
CA VAL A 85 -3.13 16.03 2.07
C VAL A 85 -2.00 15.97 1.04
N ASN A 86 -0.93 16.73 1.26
CA ASN A 86 0.21 16.81 0.35
C ASN A 86 0.74 15.41 0.00
N PHE A 87 0.76 15.10 -1.29
CA PHE A 87 1.14 13.79 -1.80
C PHE A 87 2.57 13.39 -1.38
N ASP A 88 3.53 14.28 -1.56
CA ASP A 88 4.93 13.98 -1.26
C ASP A 88 5.12 13.66 0.23
N LEU A 89 4.47 14.42 1.10
CA LEU A 89 4.53 14.18 2.54
C LEU A 89 3.92 12.82 2.92
N VAL A 90 2.77 12.49 2.34
CA VAL A 90 2.11 11.20 2.60
C VAL A 90 3.01 10.03 2.19
N ILE A 91 3.62 10.11 1.01
CA ILE A 91 4.50 9.07 0.50
C ILE A 91 5.78 8.98 1.34
N GLU A 92 6.38 10.10 1.72
CA GLU A 92 7.57 10.10 2.58
C GLU A 92 7.32 9.43 3.92
N LEU A 93 6.19 9.75 4.58
CA LEU A 93 5.82 9.13 5.85
C LEU A 93 5.59 7.62 5.71
N LEU A 94 4.94 7.21 4.62
CA LEU A 94 4.70 5.80 4.35
C LEU A 94 6.02 5.04 4.14
N LEU A 95 6.89 5.56 3.29
CA LEU A 95 8.18 4.92 3.00
C LEU A 95 9.06 4.84 4.24
N LEU A 96 9.04 5.85 5.09
CA LEU A 96 9.76 5.84 6.36
C LEU A 96 9.27 4.70 7.27
N THR A 97 7.95 4.54 7.39
CA THR A 97 7.37 3.45 8.18
C THR A 97 7.76 2.07 7.65
N ILE A 98 7.71 1.89 6.32
CA ILE A 98 8.12 0.63 5.69
C ILE A 98 9.60 0.35 5.96
N LYS A 99 10.46 1.36 5.85
CA LYS A 99 11.89 1.22 6.07
C LYS A 99 12.22 0.85 7.52
N GLU A 100 11.48 1.37 8.48
CA GLU A 100 11.71 1.11 9.91
C GLU A 100 11.19 -0.25 10.37
N ASN A 101 10.37 -0.88 9.59
CA ASN A 101 9.73 -2.16 9.93
C ASN A 101 10.01 -3.24 8.90
#